data_36a56fed6155f742dda6f012b60db852
#
_entry.id   36a56fed6155f742dda6f012b60db852
#
_cell.length_a   1.000
_cell.length_b   1.000
_cell.length_c   1.000
_cell.angle_alpha   90.00
_cell.angle_beta   90.00
_cell.angle_gamma   90.00
#
_symmetry.space_group_name_H-M   'P 1'
#
loop_
_entity.id
_entity.type
_entity.pdbx_description
1 polymer ?
#
loop_
_entity_poly.entity_id
_entity_poly.type
_entity_poly.pdbx_seq_one_letter_code
_entity_poly.pdbx_strand_id
1 'polypeptide(L)'
;MSLNLVSPGTKVREVDLTIGRVDAINDQVGAIAGPFEKGPVDVPTLIETEQDLLATFGEPKEDDAQYEYWMSASSYLSYGGVLRVVRSDSSTLNNANDKSATIKIKNYEDYVNTYSTATSFNYAAKYPGRCLNDLKVCVIDAFADQRLSVGSGVTAGMVGLGVTQAVDGLSLIHI
;
A
#
# COMPACT_ATOMS: atom_id res chain seq x y z
N MET A 1 -49.09 -12.66 17.93
CA MET A 1 -50.44 -13.19 18.33
C MET A 1 -51.03 -12.24 19.34
N SER A 2 -52.18 -11.62 19.01
CA SER A 2 -52.90 -10.80 19.95
C SER A 2 -53.80 -11.72 20.77
N LEU A 3 -53.52 -11.81 22.07
CA LEU A 3 -54.39 -12.52 23.01
C LEU A 3 -55.60 -11.64 23.28
N ASN A 4 -56.76 -12.02 22.71
CA ASN A 4 -58.07 -11.45 23.10
C ASN A 4 -58.50 -12.04 24.43
N LEU A 5 -58.53 -11.22 25.46
CA LEU A 5 -59.11 -11.55 26.75
C LEU A 5 -60.64 -11.44 26.65
N VAL A 6 -61.34 -12.55 26.84
CA VAL A 6 -62.82 -12.64 26.75
C VAL A 6 -63.48 -12.33 28.10
N SER A 7 -62.74 -12.18 29.17
CA SER A 7 -63.23 -11.82 30.50
C SER A 7 -62.31 -10.84 31.19
N PRO A 8 -62.77 -10.08 32.20
CA PRO A 8 -61.91 -9.17 32.92
C PRO A 8 -60.74 -9.95 33.58
N GLY A 9 -59.54 -9.65 33.14
CA GLY A 9 -58.31 -10.28 33.61
C GLY A 9 -57.16 -9.31 33.50
N THR A 10 -56.15 -9.54 34.31
CA THR A 10 -54.91 -8.75 34.30
C THR A 10 -53.95 -9.32 33.26
N LYS A 11 -53.56 -8.53 32.27
CA LYS A 11 -52.51 -8.90 31.32
C LYS A 11 -51.16 -8.36 31.84
N VAL A 12 -50.34 -9.24 32.31
CA VAL A 12 -48.94 -8.88 32.64
C VAL A 12 -48.12 -9.04 31.39
N ARG A 13 -47.51 -7.96 30.94
CA ARG A 13 -46.50 -7.99 29.91
C ARG A 13 -45.16 -7.69 30.55
N GLU A 14 -44.30 -8.66 30.55
CA GLU A 14 -42.92 -8.47 30.94
C GLU A 14 -42.23 -7.69 29.79
N VAL A 15 -41.78 -6.50 30.09
CA VAL A 15 -40.96 -5.71 29.21
C VAL A 15 -39.56 -5.80 29.76
N ASP A 16 -38.73 -6.56 29.07
CA ASP A 16 -37.30 -6.59 29.38
C ASP A 16 -36.69 -5.20 29.02
N LEU A 17 -36.49 -4.41 30.06
CA LEU A 17 -35.82 -3.10 29.97
C LEU A 17 -34.30 -3.23 29.97
N THR A 18 -33.77 -4.46 29.97
CA THR A 18 -32.33 -4.72 29.79
C THR A 18 -31.90 -4.57 28.31
N ILE A 19 -32.75 -4.12 27.41
CA ILE A 19 -32.37 -3.68 26.04
C ILE A 19 -31.55 -2.38 26.07
N GLY A 20 -30.97 -2.08 27.16
CA GLY A 20 -29.92 -1.09 27.28
C GLY A 20 -28.56 -1.71 27.45
N ARG A 21 -28.40 -2.97 27.15
CA ARG A 21 -27.09 -3.51 26.83
C ARG A 21 -26.72 -2.91 25.48
N VAL A 22 -26.19 -1.72 25.53
CA VAL A 22 -25.22 -1.28 24.52
C VAL A 22 -24.33 -2.49 24.38
N ASP A 23 -24.38 -3.18 23.24
CA ASP A 23 -23.32 -4.10 22.89
C ASP A 23 -22.06 -3.34 23.27
N ALA A 24 -21.27 -3.93 24.17
CA ALA A 24 -20.02 -3.33 24.54
C ALA A 24 -19.33 -3.13 23.20
N ILE A 25 -19.42 -1.91 22.67
CA ILE A 25 -18.65 -1.51 21.52
C ILE A 25 -17.26 -1.83 21.99
N ASN A 26 -16.71 -2.84 21.36
CA ASN A 26 -15.37 -3.28 21.70
C ASN A 26 -14.46 -2.15 21.21
N ASP A 27 -14.32 -1.14 22.06
CA ASP A 27 -13.62 0.11 21.80
C ASP A 27 -12.10 -0.12 21.87
N GLN A 28 -11.67 -1.31 21.40
CA GLN A 28 -10.26 -1.68 21.29
C GLN A 28 -9.65 -1.10 20.02
N VAL A 29 -9.87 0.17 19.79
CA VAL A 29 -9.19 0.91 18.74
C VAL A 29 -8.00 1.63 19.36
N GLY A 30 -6.81 1.12 19.11
CA GLY A 30 -5.55 1.77 19.48
C GLY A 30 -5.04 2.72 18.41
N ALA A 31 -4.04 3.51 18.74
CA ALA A 31 -3.31 4.34 17.79
C ALA A 31 -1.81 4.29 18.09
N ILE A 32 -1.00 4.24 17.04
CA ILE A 32 0.45 4.29 17.13
C ILE A 32 1.01 5.15 16.01
N ALA A 33 2.00 5.96 16.34
CA ALA A 33 2.77 6.71 15.35
C ALA A 33 4.24 6.32 15.48
N GLY A 34 4.90 6.04 14.35
CA GLY A 34 6.29 5.59 14.36
C GLY A 34 6.99 5.66 13.01
N PRO A 35 8.30 5.43 13.00
CA PRO A 35 9.14 5.49 11.81
C PRO A 35 9.08 4.17 11.04
N PHE A 36 7.93 3.83 10.48
CA PHE A 36 7.78 2.62 9.68
C PHE A 36 8.55 2.73 8.36
N GLU A 37 9.00 1.61 7.82
CA GLU A 37 9.84 1.56 6.62
C GLU A 37 9.08 1.96 5.35
N LYS A 38 7.82 1.55 5.25
CA LYS A 38 6.97 1.65 4.07
C LYS A 38 5.63 2.25 4.46
N GLY A 39 4.82 2.60 3.49
CA GLY A 39 3.45 3.09 3.71
C GLY A 39 3.28 4.60 3.60
N PRO A 40 2.04 5.07 3.64
CA PRO A 40 1.73 6.49 3.56
C PRO A 40 2.25 7.24 4.79
N VAL A 41 2.77 8.43 4.57
CA VAL A 41 3.29 9.31 5.62
C VAL A 41 2.20 10.28 6.05
N ASP A 42 2.10 10.54 7.35
CA ASP A 42 1.15 11.46 7.98
C ASP A 42 -0.34 11.12 7.74
N VAL A 43 -0.65 9.87 7.38
CA VAL A 43 -2.03 9.41 7.17
C VAL A 43 -2.37 8.29 8.14
N PRO A 44 -3.42 8.41 8.96
CA PRO A 44 -3.86 7.34 9.83
C PRO A 44 -4.49 6.21 9.01
N THR A 45 -3.82 5.07 8.98
CA THR A 45 -4.27 3.86 8.27
C THR A 45 -4.83 2.87 9.27
N LEU A 46 -6.02 2.35 8.99
CA LEU A 46 -6.65 1.32 9.80
C LEU A 46 -6.02 -0.03 9.49
N ILE A 47 -5.58 -0.73 10.53
CA ILE A 47 -4.96 -2.05 10.46
C ILE A 47 -5.72 -2.98 11.41
N GLU A 48 -6.18 -4.09 10.89
CA GLU A 48 -6.96 -5.08 11.64
C GLU A 48 -6.17 -6.36 11.91
N THR A 49 -5.18 -6.65 11.06
CA THR A 49 -4.37 -7.86 11.17
C THR A 49 -2.87 -7.56 11.08
N GLU A 50 -2.06 -8.46 11.61
CA GLU A 50 -0.60 -8.38 11.45
C GLU A 50 -0.17 -8.48 9.99
N GLN A 51 -0.90 -9.23 9.17
CA GLN A 51 -0.62 -9.34 7.74
C GLN A 51 -0.87 -8.00 7.01
N ASP A 52 -1.89 -7.26 7.41
CA ASP A 52 -2.14 -5.91 6.88
C ASP A 52 -1.04 -4.95 7.31
N LEU A 53 -0.53 -5.09 8.54
CA LEU A 53 0.60 -4.33 9.03
C LEU A 53 1.85 -4.58 8.17
N LEU A 54 2.20 -5.84 7.92
CA LEU A 54 3.30 -6.24 7.05
C LEU A 54 3.13 -5.71 5.62
N ALA A 55 1.95 -5.89 5.04
CA ALA A 55 1.68 -5.49 3.67
C ALA A 55 1.78 -3.97 3.49
N THR A 56 1.32 -3.20 4.48
CA THR A 56 1.25 -1.74 4.39
C THR A 56 2.52 -1.06 4.86
N PHE A 57 3.08 -1.48 6.00
CA PHE A 57 4.19 -0.79 6.67
C PHE A 57 5.53 -1.52 6.59
N GLY A 58 5.56 -2.69 5.99
CA GLY A 58 6.78 -3.48 5.78
C GLY A 58 7.13 -4.38 6.96
N GLU A 59 8.28 -5.01 6.87
CA GLU A 59 8.77 -5.98 7.86
C GLU A 59 9.47 -5.29 9.03
N PRO A 60 9.48 -5.90 10.22
CA PRO A 60 10.27 -5.39 11.34
C PRO A 60 11.76 -5.53 11.04
N LYS A 61 12.53 -4.48 11.32
CA LYS A 61 13.98 -4.46 11.16
C LYS A 61 14.66 -4.26 12.51
N GLU A 62 15.46 -5.23 12.92
CA GLU A 62 16.14 -5.22 14.23
C GLU A 62 17.15 -4.08 14.36
N ASP A 63 17.73 -3.63 13.25
CA ASP A 63 18.76 -2.60 13.21
C ASP A 63 18.21 -1.17 13.21
N ASP A 64 16.89 -0.98 13.26
CA ASP A 64 16.26 0.33 13.11
C ASP A 64 15.31 0.64 14.28
N ALA A 65 15.16 1.92 14.58
CA ALA A 65 14.21 2.43 15.58
C ALA A 65 12.76 1.99 15.33
N GLN A 66 12.46 1.53 14.13
CA GLN A 66 11.18 0.95 13.74
C GLN A 66 10.79 -0.30 14.54
N TYR A 67 11.76 -1.11 14.95
CA TYR A 67 11.51 -2.43 15.54
C TYR A 67 10.57 -2.37 16.74
N GLU A 68 10.82 -1.48 17.67
CA GLU A 68 10.02 -1.33 18.88
C GLU A 68 8.57 -0.94 18.58
N TYR A 69 8.38 -0.02 17.63
CA TYR A 69 7.04 0.41 17.20
C TYR A 69 6.30 -0.70 16.50
N TRP A 70 6.99 -1.44 15.64
CA TRP A 70 6.41 -2.55 14.90
C TRP A 70 5.99 -3.67 15.83
N MET A 71 6.84 -4.08 16.76
CA MET A 71 6.55 -5.13 17.73
C MET A 71 5.43 -4.73 18.69
N SER A 72 5.36 -3.47 19.07
CA SER A 72 4.26 -2.95 19.89
C SER A 72 2.93 -3.01 19.15
N ALA A 73 2.93 -2.65 17.85
CA ALA A 73 1.75 -2.74 17.00
C ALA A 73 1.28 -4.19 16.81
N SER A 74 2.21 -5.10 16.49
CA SER A 74 1.93 -6.53 16.33
C SER A 74 1.37 -7.14 17.63
N SER A 75 1.99 -6.83 18.76
CA SER A 75 1.52 -7.29 20.07
C SER A 75 0.09 -6.82 20.37
N TYR A 76 -0.22 -5.55 20.05
CA TYR A 76 -1.58 -5.03 20.24
C TYR A 76 -2.60 -5.76 19.36
N LEU A 77 -2.27 -5.98 18.08
CA LEU A 77 -3.14 -6.69 17.13
C LEU A 77 -3.38 -8.15 17.56
N SER A 78 -2.40 -8.78 18.20
CA SER A 78 -2.52 -10.17 18.69
C SER A 78 -3.60 -10.33 19.77
N TYR A 79 -3.95 -9.27 20.48
CA TYR A 79 -5.07 -9.25 21.43
C TYR A 79 -6.44 -9.01 20.79
N GLY A 80 -6.50 -8.95 19.44
CA GLY A 80 -7.76 -8.77 18.70
C GLY A 80 -8.25 -7.32 18.65
N GLY A 81 -7.38 -6.36 18.92
CA GLY A 81 -7.67 -4.93 18.75
C GLY A 81 -7.53 -4.48 17.29
N VAL A 82 -8.10 -3.32 17.00
CA VAL A 82 -7.93 -2.61 15.74
C VAL A 82 -6.99 -1.43 15.97
N LEU A 83 -6.04 -1.22 15.07
CA LEU A 83 -4.99 -0.22 15.26
C LEU A 83 -5.01 0.84 14.14
N ARG A 84 -4.99 2.10 14.53
CA ARG A 84 -4.69 3.20 13.60
C ARG A 84 -3.20 3.49 13.64
N VAL A 85 -2.54 3.20 12.53
CA VAL A 85 -1.08 3.38 12.39
C VAL A 85 -0.80 4.60 11.56
N VAL A 86 0.08 5.46 12.05
CA VAL A 86 0.58 6.64 11.35
C VAL A 86 2.09 6.51 11.17
N ARG A 87 2.55 6.57 9.93
CA ARG A 87 3.97 6.66 9.65
C ARG A 87 4.45 8.10 9.85
N SER A 88 5.45 8.28 10.69
CA SER A 88 6.05 9.59 10.93
C SER A 88 6.86 10.07 9.72
N ASP A 89 6.82 11.37 9.46
CA ASP A 89 7.68 12.00 8.46
C ASP A 89 9.12 12.16 8.96
N SER A 90 10.07 12.14 8.06
CA SER A 90 11.48 12.47 8.30
C SER A 90 12.03 13.30 7.16
N SER A 91 12.93 14.23 7.45
CA SER A 91 13.60 15.07 6.45
C SER A 91 14.43 14.27 5.44
N THR A 92 14.82 13.05 5.80
CA THR A 92 15.63 12.16 4.95
C THR A 92 14.81 11.27 4.02
N LEU A 93 13.48 11.26 4.16
CA LEU A 93 12.61 10.45 3.31
C LEU A 93 12.45 11.10 1.93
N ASN A 94 12.79 10.34 0.89
CA ASN A 94 12.60 10.71 -0.50
C ASN A 94 12.04 9.52 -1.28
N ASN A 95 11.33 9.80 -2.37
CA ASN A 95 10.84 8.78 -3.27
C ASN A 95 11.88 8.46 -4.34
N ALA A 96 12.12 7.19 -4.60
CA ALA A 96 12.89 6.77 -5.76
C ALA A 96 12.16 7.18 -7.05
N ASN A 97 12.90 7.69 -8.03
CA ASN A 97 12.37 8.14 -9.31
C ASN A 97 13.37 7.91 -10.44
N ASP A 98 12.88 8.02 -11.69
CA ASP A 98 13.66 7.76 -12.90
C ASP A 98 14.62 8.88 -13.30
N LYS A 99 14.48 10.08 -12.76
CA LYS A 99 15.27 11.25 -13.13
C LYS A 99 16.20 11.78 -12.03
N SER A 100 16.41 11.02 -10.97
CA SER A 100 17.23 11.43 -9.83
C SER A 100 16.84 12.78 -9.20
N ALA A 101 15.58 13.18 -9.34
CA ALA A 101 15.04 14.36 -8.70
C ALA A 101 14.83 14.10 -7.21
N THR A 102 15.12 15.09 -6.38
CA THR A 102 14.78 15.00 -4.95
C THR A 102 13.29 15.32 -4.79
N ILE A 103 12.48 14.30 -4.66
CA ILE A 103 11.04 14.42 -4.50
C ILE A 103 10.58 13.68 -3.25
N LYS A 104 9.54 14.19 -2.62
CA LYS A 104 8.95 13.61 -1.43
C LYS A 104 7.42 13.64 -1.55
N ILE A 105 6.87 12.52 -1.98
CA ILE A 105 5.44 12.29 -2.09
C ILE A 105 5.00 11.51 -0.85
N LYS A 106 4.36 12.17 0.10
CA LYS A 106 4.00 11.59 1.39
C LYS A 106 2.86 10.60 1.26
N ASN A 107 1.83 10.95 0.50
CA ASN A 107 0.59 10.19 0.33
C ASN A 107 -0.09 10.56 -0.99
N TYR A 108 -1.24 9.95 -1.25
CA TYR A 108 -1.99 10.19 -2.48
C TYR A 108 -2.51 11.62 -2.62
N GLU A 109 -2.93 12.23 -1.53
CA GLU A 109 -3.41 13.61 -1.52
C GLU A 109 -2.30 14.59 -1.89
N ASP A 110 -1.13 14.42 -1.30
CA ASP A 110 0.07 15.22 -1.64
C ASP A 110 0.47 15.03 -3.10
N TYR A 111 0.39 13.80 -3.63
CA TYR A 111 0.61 13.54 -5.06
C TYR A 111 -0.35 14.34 -5.94
N VAL A 112 -1.65 14.28 -5.66
CA VAL A 112 -2.67 14.98 -6.46
C VAL A 112 -2.49 16.49 -6.41
N ASN A 113 -2.20 17.03 -5.23
CA ASN A 113 -2.12 18.48 -5.04
C ASN A 113 -0.81 19.09 -5.56
N THR A 114 0.30 18.37 -5.46
CA THR A 114 1.64 18.94 -5.71
C THR A 114 2.30 18.34 -6.96
N TYR A 115 2.14 17.06 -7.22
CA TYR A 115 2.95 16.32 -8.18
C TYR A 115 2.21 15.80 -9.41
N SER A 116 0.89 15.91 -9.46
CA SER A 116 0.07 15.37 -10.58
C SER A 116 0.43 15.94 -11.94
N THR A 117 0.96 17.17 -12.01
CA THR A 117 1.42 17.84 -13.23
C THR A 117 2.93 17.98 -13.31
N ALA A 118 3.67 17.36 -12.42
CA ALA A 118 5.11 17.49 -12.36
C ALA A 118 5.79 16.82 -13.58
N THR A 119 6.75 17.49 -14.16
CA THR A 119 7.59 16.99 -15.26
C THR A 119 8.97 16.54 -14.81
N SER A 120 9.24 16.64 -13.51
CA SER A 120 10.53 16.30 -12.90
C SER A 120 10.81 14.79 -12.87
N PHE A 121 9.80 13.96 -13.06
CA PHE A 121 9.90 12.50 -13.16
C PHE A 121 8.82 11.95 -14.08
N ASN A 122 9.03 10.76 -14.65
CA ASN A 122 7.98 10.00 -15.35
C ASN A 122 7.43 8.89 -14.45
N TYR A 123 8.31 8.29 -13.66
CA TYR A 123 7.98 7.23 -12.69
C TYR A 123 8.56 7.59 -11.34
N ALA A 124 7.76 7.45 -10.32
CA ALA A 124 8.19 7.62 -8.93
C ALA A 124 7.64 6.48 -8.06
N ALA A 125 8.38 6.12 -7.05
CA ALA A 125 7.93 5.17 -6.04
C ALA A 125 6.70 5.75 -5.31
N LYS A 126 5.72 4.90 -5.02
CA LYS A 126 4.46 5.29 -4.37
C LYS A 126 4.67 5.88 -2.98
N TYR A 127 5.65 5.35 -2.25
CA TYR A 127 5.96 5.77 -0.87
C TYR A 127 7.42 6.18 -0.76
N PRO A 128 7.73 7.17 0.07
CA PRO A 128 9.11 7.55 0.31
C PRO A 128 9.81 6.52 1.19
N GLY A 129 11.11 6.31 0.96
CA GLY A 129 11.95 5.40 1.73
C GLY A 129 12.78 4.46 0.87
N ARG A 130 13.60 3.65 1.53
CA ARG A 130 14.57 2.75 0.87
C ARG A 130 13.94 1.52 0.24
N CYS A 131 12.79 1.08 0.72
CA CYS A 131 12.15 -0.18 0.32
C CYS A 131 11.81 -0.28 -1.17
N LEU A 132 11.72 0.84 -1.87
CA LEU A 132 11.38 0.90 -3.30
C LEU A 132 12.55 1.37 -4.19
N ASN A 133 13.77 1.49 -3.66
CA ASN A 133 14.93 1.94 -4.44
C ASN A 133 15.36 0.95 -5.52
N ASP A 134 15.10 -0.34 -5.30
CA ASP A 134 15.50 -1.41 -6.24
C ASP A 134 14.39 -1.76 -7.26
N LEU A 135 13.32 -0.97 -7.29
CA LEU A 135 12.23 -1.17 -8.23
C LEU A 135 12.70 -0.87 -9.66
N LYS A 136 12.49 -1.82 -10.56
CA LYS A 136 12.76 -1.66 -11.98
C LYS A 136 11.44 -1.57 -12.73
N VAL A 137 11.31 -0.53 -13.57
CA VAL A 137 10.12 -0.35 -14.43
C VAL A 137 10.51 -0.69 -15.85
N CYS A 138 9.77 -1.63 -16.45
CA CYS A 138 9.87 -1.99 -17.84
C CYS A 138 8.52 -1.70 -18.52
N VAL A 139 8.55 -0.88 -19.55
CA VAL A 139 7.36 -0.62 -20.38
C VAL A 139 7.47 -1.46 -21.63
N ILE A 140 6.56 -2.42 -21.79
CA ILE A 140 6.47 -3.25 -22.98
C ILE A 140 5.42 -2.62 -23.89
N ASP A 141 5.86 -2.16 -25.06
CA ASP A 141 4.98 -1.58 -26.06
C ASP A 141 4.16 -2.71 -26.72
N ALA A 142 2.90 -2.41 -27.06
CA ALA A 142 2.01 -3.34 -27.75
C ALA A 142 2.47 -3.69 -29.18
N PHE A 143 3.42 -2.96 -29.74
CA PHE A 143 3.94 -3.19 -31.09
C PHE A 143 5.05 -4.24 -31.19
N ALA A 144 5.73 -4.56 -30.09
CA ALA A 144 6.77 -5.58 -30.09
C ALA A 144 6.96 -6.18 -28.71
N ASP A 145 7.12 -7.49 -28.64
CA ASP A 145 7.44 -8.20 -27.41
C ASP A 145 8.83 -7.84 -26.87
N GLN A 146 9.67 -7.33 -27.72
CA GLN A 146 11.03 -6.91 -27.39
C GLN A 146 11.47 -5.71 -28.24
N ARG A 147 11.95 -4.67 -27.58
CA ARG A 147 12.51 -3.49 -28.26
C ARG A 147 14.03 -3.56 -28.18
N LEU A 148 14.65 -3.73 -29.33
CA LEU A 148 16.11 -3.70 -29.44
C LEU A 148 16.55 -2.29 -29.85
N SER A 149 17.45 -1.69 -29.11
CA SER A 149 18.13 -0.47 -29.49
C SER A 149 19.26 -0.85 -30.44
N VAL A 150 19.05 -0.67 -31.73
CA VAL A 150 20.08 -0.93 -32.73
C VAL A 150 20.80 0.38 -33.04
N GLY A 151 22.12 0.31 -33.01
CA GLY A 151 22.94 1.43 -33.51
C GLY A 151 22.65 1.75 -34.98
N SER A 152 23.18 2.85 -35.47
CA SER A 152 23.00 3.35 -36.86
C SER A 152 23.23 2.26 -37.91
N GLY A 153 22.18 1.81 -38.59
CA GLY A 153 22.28 0.78 -39.64
C GLY A 153 20.95 0.15 -40.02
N VAL A 154 19.90 0.38 -39.26
CA VAL A 154 18.56 -0.13 -39.60
C VAL A 154 17.86 0.88 -40.49
N THR A 155 17.51 0.47 -41.69
CA THR A 155 16.82 1.31 -42.68
C THR A 155 15.39 0.82 -42.88
N ALA A 156 14.52 1.73 -43.38
CA ALA A 156 13.12 1.38 -43.66
C ALA A 156 12.96 0.19 -44.63
N GLY A 157 13.97 -0.11 -45.46
CA GLY A 157 13.97 -1.25 -46.36
C GLY A 157 14.16 -2.62 -45.69
N MET A 158 14.41 -2.62 -44.35
CA MET A 158 14.56 -3.85 -43.57
C MET A 158 13.26 -4.27 -42.89
N VAL A 159 12.17 -3.57 -43.08
CA VAL A 159 10.86 -3.94 -42.53
C VAL A 159 10.43 -5.28 -43.15
N GLY A 160 10.15 -6.23 -42.27
CA GLY A 160 9.77 -7.60 -42.67
C GLY A 160 10.92 -8.59 -42.81
N LEU A 161 12.17 -8.16 -42.59
CA LEU A 161 13.31 -9.07 -42.51
C LEU A 161 13.46 -9.62 -41.09
N GLY A 162 13.81 -10.88 -40.97
CA GLY A 162 14.13 -11.48 -39.69
C GLY A 162 15.41 -10.89 -39.10
N VAL A 163 15.39 -10.57 -37.83
CA VAL A 163 16.57 -10.12 -37.09
C VAL A 163 17.08 -11.24 -36.21
N THR A 164 18.36 -11.57 -36.33
CA THR A 164 19.05 -12.48 -35.40
C THR A 164 20.08 -11.73 -34.62
N GLN A 165 20.03 -11.84 -33.31
CA GLN A 165 21.03 -11.31 -32.42
C GLN A 165 21.65 -12.45 -31.61
N ALA A 166 22.96 -12.53 -31.59
CA ALA A 166 23.70 -13.41 -30.69
C ALA A 166 23.98 -12.64 -29.39
N VAL A 167 23.46 -13.11 -28.27
CA VAL A 167 23.77 -12.61 -26.94
C VAL A 167 24.39 -13.75 -26.15
N ASP A 168 25.65 -13.61 -25.81
CA ASP A 168 26.42 -14.53 -24.95
C ASP A 168 26.18 -16.02 -25.21
N GLY A 169 26.28 -16.43 -26.48
CA GLY A 169 26.16 -17.82 -26.87
C GLY A 169 24.75 -18.39 -26.94
N LEU A 170 23.74 -17.59 -26.72
CA LEU A 170 22.33 -17.95 -26.94
C LEU A 170 21.86 -17.41 -28.29
N SER A 171 21.44 -18.29 -29.13
CA SER A 171 20.82 -17.98 -30.43
C SER A 171 19.44 -17.45 -30.21
N LEU A 172 19.15 -16.27 -30.68
CA LEU A 172 17.83 -15.69 -30.66
C LEU A 172 17.24 -15.54 -32.05
N ILE A 173 16.23 -16.14 -32.17
CA ILE A 173 14.83 -15.88 -32.22
C ILE A 173 14.37 -14.92 -33.29
N HIS A 174 13.59 -15.53 -34.05
CA HIS A 174 12.67 -14.92 -34.96
C HIS A 174 11.75 -13.85 -34.42
N ILE A 175 11.72 -12.79 -35.09
CA ILE A 175 10.53 -11.95 -35.15
C ILE A 175 9.90 -12.12 -36.52
#